data_854ea3818a7c168a8c43d0ee7078f38c
#
_entry.id   854ea3818a7c168a8c43d0ee7078f38c
#
_cell.length_a   1.000
_cell.length_b   1.000
_cell.length_c   1.000
_cell.angle_alpha   90.00
_cell.angle_beta   90.00
_cell.angle_gamma   90.00
#
_symmetry.space_group_name_H-M   'P 1'
#
loop_
_entity.id
_entity.type
_entity.pdbx_description
1 polymer ?
#
loop_
_entity_poly.entity_id
_entity_poly.type
_entity_poly.pdbx_seq_one_letter_code
_entity_poly.pdbx_strand_id
1 'polypeptide(L)'
;CCFRPPERKNYNVISFIKEHPEMFNEYRPGMSKDRLVNLVCHRLLNQPLEDKEAKIMSPKQENVRFNLNNYQLVRFDLDDWDSQKKFYSYFKNRGITLDTQRAFADHLLLASTTRENGKTYTHLAFPMRVPGKEEIVGLEERSRPNLEGKSAYKGKAAGSNSSEGLWIANLSDRPLEYVKDVYWFESGYDAMAYYQLHPNKDELNDAVFLSTGGTPGEKQFAGILDRLPHANHHLCFDRDQAGLLYAVNFALQREGRKFSNYLTDKGNLVIRDLTDGYERKSIPTEDMDFKEICKTIGIDEPQNLLHLPKDGYKDWNDQLLGRRNIETGHTI
;
A
#
# COMPACT_ATOMS: atom_id res chain seq x y z
N CYS A 1 22.07 -16.03 0.71
CA CYS A 1 21.67 -17.45 0.57
C CYS A 1 22.71 -18.33 1.26
N CYS A 2 22.25 -19.31 2.04
CA CYS A 2 23.12 -20.34 2.62
C CYS A 2 23.01 -21.61 1.75
N PHE A 3 24.16 -22.17 1.39
CA PHE A 3 24.24 -23.41 0.60
C PHE A 3 24.93 -24.49 1.43
N ARG A 4 24.32 -25.67 1.53
CA ARG A 4 24.88 -26.83 2.22
C ARG A 4 25.03 -28.00 1.24
N PRO A 5 26.24 -28.36 0.83
CA PRO A 5 26.49 -29.59 0.09
C PRO A 5 26.20 -30.81 0.99
N PRO A 6 25.65 -31.91 0.45
CA PRO A 6 25.35 -32.17 -0.97
C PRO A 6 23.91 -31.80 -1.39
N GLU A 7 23.11 -31.16 -0.54
CA GLU A 7 21.65 -30.99 -0.74
C GLU A 7 21.28 -30.11 -1.93
N ARG A 8 22.20 -29.37 -2.52
CA ARG A 8 21.98 -28.44 -3.66
C ARG A 8 20.77 -27.51 -3.51
N LYS A 9 20.41 -27.19 -2.26
CA LYS A 9 19.26 -26.37 -1.91
C LYS A 9 19.75 -25.02 -1.40
N ASN A 10 19.19 -23.95 -1.93
CA ASN A 10 19.46 -22.60 -1.45
C ASN A 10 18.49 -22.25 -0.31
N TYR A 11 19.03 -21.78 0.82
CA TYR A 11 18.26 -21.32 1.97
C TYR A 11 18.44 -19.83 2.16
N ASN A 12 17.40 -19.14 2.59
CA ASN A 12 17.57 -17.88 3.30
C ASN A 12 17.99 -18.19 4.76
N VAL A 13 18.46 -17.18 5.49
CA VAL A 13 18.96 -17.37 6.88
C VAL A 13 17.89 -18.01 7.77
N ILE A 14 16.66 -17.55 7.71
CA ILE A 14 15.55 -18.05 8.53
C ILE A 14 15.26 -19.52 8.21
N SER A 15 15.16 -19.85 6.93
CA SER A 15 14.91 -21.22 6.48
C SER A 15 16.06 -22.15 6.87
N PHE A 16 17.30 -21.68 6.77
CA PHE A 16 18.48 -22.46 7.18
C PHE A 16 18.45 -22.78 8.68
N ILE A 17 18.16 -21.79 9.53
CA ILE A 17 18.05 -22.01 10.99
C ILE A 17 16.92 -23.02 11.31
N LYS A 18 15.79 -22.92 10.61
CA LYS A 18 14.64 -23.82 10.83
C LYS A 18 14.87 -25.26 10.38
N GLU A 19 15.62 -25.45 9.29
CA GLU A 19 15.91 -26.79 8.73
C GLU A 19 17.06 -27.48 9.46
N HIS A 20 18.00 -26.71 10.01
CA HIS A 20 19.22 -27.23 10.64
C HIS A 20 19.38 -26.67 12.07
N PRO A 21 18.39 -26.87 12.97
CA PRO A 21 18.42 -26.30 14.32
C PRO A 21 19.62 -26.77 15.13
N GLU A 22 20.09 -28.01 14.91
CA GLU A 22 21.24 -28.63 15.62
C GLU A 22 22.57 -27.91 15.38
N MET A 23 22.67 -27.08 14.35
CA MET A 23 23.89 -26.31 14.06
C MET A 23 24.04 -25.05 14.92
N PHE A 24 23.06 -24.72 15.74
CA PHE A 24 23.05 -23.50 16.54
C PHE A 24 23.14 -23.77 18.03
N ASN A 25 24.04 -23.08 18.71
CA ASN A 25 24.28 -23.22 20.15
C ASN A 25 23.05 -22.88 21.02
N GLU A 26 22.14 -22.06 20.47
CA GLU A 26 20.90 -21.64 21.12
C GLU A 26 19.84 -22.75 21.13
N TYR A 27 19.97 -23.75 20.28
CA TYR A 27 19.00 -24.84 20.18
C TYR A 27 18.89 -25.66 21.46
N ARG A 28 17.66 -25.96 21.84
CA ARG A 28 17.35 -26.91 22.94
C ARG A 28 16.22 -27.84 22.46
N PRO A 29 16.27 -29.14 22.77
CA PRO A 29 15.18 -30.06 22.45
C PRO A 29 13.84 -29.54 22.98
N GLY A 30 12.82 -29.56 22.13
CA GLY A 30 11.48 -29.05 22.46
C GLY A 30 11.29 -27.56 22.25
N MET A 31 12.33 -26.81 21.87
CA MET A 31 12.20 -25.39 21.50
C MET A 31 11.51 -25.23 20.15
N SER A 32 10.61 -24.24 20.03
CA SER A 32 10.03 -23.91 18.73
C SER A 32 11.09 -23.34 17.78
N LYS A 33 11.00 -23.69 16.50
CA LYS A 33 11.93 -23.22 15.47
C LYS A 33 11.93 -21.69 15.34
N ASP A 34 10.79 -21.03 15.57
CA ASP A 34 10.69 -19.57 15.53
C ASP A 34 11.42 -18.89 16.70
N ARG A 35 11.38 -19.52 17.90
CA ARG A 35 12.17 -19.05 19.03
C ARG A 35 13.67 -19.18 18.77
N LEU A 36 14.11 -20.27 18.16
CA LEU A 36 15.50 -20.45 17.76
C LEU A 36 15.94 -19.36 16.76
N VAL A 37 15.14 -19.08 15.75
CA VAL A 37 15.42 -18.00 14.77
C VAL A 37 15.63 -16.67 15.49
N ASN A 38 14.73 -16.31 16.42
CA ASN A 38 14.85 -15.06 17.17
C ASN A 38 16.14 -15.01 17.99
N LEU A 39 16.48 -16.06 18.73
CA LEU A 39 17.70 -16.12 19.54
C LEU A 39 18.96 -15.99 18.69
N VAL A 40 19.03 -16.71 17.56
CA VAL A 40 20.17 -16.64 16.65
C VAL A 40 20.29 -15.28 15.99
N CYS A 41 19.17 -14.70 15.52
CA CYS A 41 19.18 -13.37 14.92
C CYS A 41 19.59 -12.28 15.91
N HIS A 42 19.07 -12.30 17.14
CA HIS A 42 19.46 -11.35 18.19
C HIS A 42 20.98 -11.44 18.50
N ARG A 43 21.53 -12.64 18.62
CA ARG A 43 22.97 -12.81 18.79
C ARG A 43 23.78 -12.26 17.62
N LEU A 44 23.35 -12.56 16.39
CA LEU A 44 24.07 -12.11 15.18
C LEU A 44 24.01 -10.58 14.98
N LEU A 45 22.95 -9.95 15.47
CA LEU A 45 22.76 -8.50 15.38
C LEU A 45 23.33 -7.74 16.58
N ASN A 46 23.94 -8.43 17.56
CA ASN A 46 24.42 -7.86 18.82
C ASN A 46 23.35 -7.03 19.58
N GLN A 47 22.08 -7.38 19.41
CA GLN A 47 20.99 -6.73 20.12
C GLN A 47 20.73 -7.46 21.44
N PRO A 48 20.70 -6.75 22.59
CA PRO A 48 20.28 -7.36 23.84
C PRO A 48 18.84 -7.86 23.71
N LEU A 49 18.59 -9.09 24.18
CA LEU A 49 17.22 -9.56 24.40
C LEU A 49 16.62 -8.66 25.47
N GLU A 50 15.83 -7.67 25.09
CA GLU A 50 14.93 -7.05 26.04
C GLU A 50 13.95 -8.14 26.47
N ASP A 51 13.79 -8.33 27.79
CA ASP A 51 12.79 -9.19 28.43
C ASP A 51 11.36 -8.65 28.24
N LYS A 52 11.05 -8.23 27.04
CA LYS A 52 9.67 -8.12 26.58
C LYS A 52 9.27 -9.54 26.24
N GLU A 53 8.34 -10.08 27.05
CA GLU A 53 7.60 -11.29 26.72
C GLU A 53 7.48 -11.37 25.20
N ALA A 54 8.15 -12.37 24.61
CA ALA A 54 8.10 -12.56 23.18
C ALA A 54 6.62 -12.45 22.79
N LYS A 55 6.23 -11.37 22.13
CA LYS A 55 4.90 -11.32 21.50
C LYS A 55 4.92 -12.55 20.62
N ILE A 56 4.27 -13.59 21.13
CA ILE A 56 4.02 -14.82 20.40
C ILE A 56 3.48 -14.31 19.08
N MET A 57 4.26 -14.42 18.00
CA MET A 57 3.71 -14.22 16.67
C MET A 57 2.50 -15.12 16.66
N SER A 58 1.34 -14.49 16.64
CA SER A 58 0.07 -15.21 16.65
C SER A 58 0.21 -16.38 15.70
N PRO A 59 -0.19 -17.60 16.09
CA PRO A 59 -0.07 -18.77 15.24
C PRO A 59 -0.61 -18.33 13.89
N LYS A 60 0.08 -18.71 12.78
CA LYS A 60 -0.36 -18.37 11.41
C LYS A 60 -1.86 -18.41 11.42
N GLN A 61 -2.50 -17.24 11.38
CA GLN A 61 -3.95 -17.20 11.24
C GLN A 61 -4.24 -18.17 10.11
N GLU A 62 -5.00 -19.21 10.40
CA GLU A 62 -5.55 -20.08 9.36
C GLU A 62 -5.96 -19.17 8.24
N ASN A 63 -5.65 -19.53 6.99
CA ASN A 63 -5.88 -18.68 5.82
C ASN A 63 -7.37 -18.26 5.78
N VAL A 64 -7.71 -17.26 6.61
CA VAL A 64 -9.06 -16.70 6.66
C VAL A 64 -9.27 -16.06 5.32
N ARG A 65 -10.11 -16.66 4.48
CA ARG A 65 -10.56 -16.01 3.26
C ARG A 65 -11.48 -14.87 3.62
N PHE A 66 -11.26 -13.73 2.99
CA PHE A 66 -12.18 -12.61 3.11
C PHE A 66 -13.59 -13.05 2.71
N ASN A 67 -14.57 -12.70 3.54
CA ASN A 67 -15.97 -12.96 3.27
C ASN A 67 -16.78 -11.71 3.54
N LEU A 68 -17.31 -11.10 2.50
CA LEU A 68 -18.10 -9.88 2.58
C LEU A 68 -19.39 -10.08 3.39
N ASN A 69 -19.94 -11.29 3.45
CA ASN A 69 -21.14 -11.62 4.23
C ASN A 69 -20.95 -11.49 5.74
N ASN A 70 -19.71 -11.40 6.22
CA ASN A 70 -19.41 -11.13 7.63
C ASN A 70 -19.62 -9.65 8.03
N TYR A 71 -20.01 -8.81 7.08
CA TYR A 71 -20.18 -7.37 7.26
C TYR A 71 -21.62 -6.95 6.97
N GLN A 72 -22.15 -6.07 7.80
CA GLN A 72 -23.31 -5.27 7.48
C GLN A 72 -22.85 -4.02 6.74
N LEU A 73 -23.34 -3.84 5.51
CA LEU A 73 -22.91 -2.77 4.63
C LEU A 73 -23.94 -1.65 4.54
N VAL A 74 -23.46 -0.42 4.59
CA VAL A 74 -24.25 0.77 4.24
C VAL A 74 -23.60 1.42 3.03
N ARG A 75 -24.35 1.60 1.94
CA ARG A 75 -23.90 2.32 0.74
C ARG A 75 -24.12 3.82 0.92
N PHE A 76 -23.30 4.60 0.26
CA PHE A 76 -23.53 6.04 0.13
C PHE A 76 -24.59 6.24 -0.97
N ASP A 77 -25.80 6.61 -0.59
CA ASP A 77 -26.90 6.80 -1.52
C ASP A 77 -27.07 8.29 -1.83
N LEU A 78 -27.03 8.63 -3.14
CA LEU A 78 -27.13 10.02 -3.60
C LEU A 78 -28.51 10.63 -3.35
N ASP A 79 -29.54 9.81 -3.30
CA ASP A 79 -30.94 10.21 -3.11
C ASP A 79 -31.42 10.13 -1.67
N ASP A 80 -30.63 9.48 -0.77
CA ASP A 80 -30.94 9.32 0.64
C ASP A 80 -29.99 10.12 1.53
N TRP A 81 -30.47 11.28 2.00
CA TRP A 81 -29.73 12.13 2.92
C TRP A 81 -29.37 11.45 4.25
N ASP A 82 -30.20 10.56 4.76
CA ASP A 82 -29.92 9.84 6.00
C ASP A 82 -28.81 8.79 5.83
N SER A 83 -28.69 8.25 4.64
CA SER A 83 -27.51 7.46 4.26
C SER A 83 -26.24 8.32 4.27
N GLN A 84 -26.24 9.46 3.55
CA GLN A 84 -25.09 10.37 3.43
C GLN A 84 -24.59 10.86 4.80
N LYS A 85 -25.48 11.21 5.71
CA LYS A 85 -25.14 11.66 7.07
C LYS A 85 -24.28 10.66 7.84
N LYS A 86 -24.46 9.35 7.62
CA LYS A 86 -23.69 8.31 8.33
C LYS A 86 -22.20 8.38 8.01
N PHE A 87 -21.84 8.87 6.82
CA PHE A 87 -20.47 9.02 6.38
C PHE A 87 -19.78 10.30 6.89
N TYR A 88 -20.54 11.31 7.24
CA TYR A 88 -20.03 12.63 7.62
C TYR A 88 -18.90 12.58 8.65
N SER A 89 -19.04 11.76 9.70
CA SER A 89 -18.03 11.67 10.78
C SER A 89 -16.69 11.08 10.32
N TYR A 90 -16.63 10.42 9.17
CA TYR A 90 -15.40 9.86 8.59
C TYR A 90 -14.67 10.89 7.74
N PHE A 91 -15.38 11.85 7.16
CA PHE A 91 -14.84 12.80 6.19
C PHE A 91 -14.60 14.20 6.77
N LYS A 92 -15.38 14.62 7.77
CA LYS A 92 -15.29 15.97 8.35
C LYS A 92 -13.86 16.34 8.75
N ASN A 93 -13.21 15.53 9.55
CA ASN A 93 -11.87 15.80 10.07
C ASN A 93 -10.76 15.48 9.06
N ARG A 94 -11.11 14.96 7.89
CA ARG A 94 -10.25 14.80 6.72
C ARG A 94 -10.41 15.92 5.69
N GLY A 95 -11.33 16.87 5.96
CA GLY A 95 -11.57 17.98 5.06
C GLY A 95 -12.25 17.61 3.74
N ILE A 96 -12.74 16.38 3.62
CA ILE A 96 -13.40 15.90 2.38
C ILE A 96 -14.84 16.42 2.35
N THR A 97 -15.14 17.24 1.35
CA THR A 97 -16.47 17.87 1.16
C THR A 97 -17.51 16.86 0.71
N LEU A 98 -18.80 17.24 0.87
CA LEU A 98 -19.92 16.39 0.44
C LEU A 98 -19.89 16.17 -1.08
N ASP A 99 -19.53 17.18 -1.87
CA ASP A 99 -19.46 17.05 -3.33
C ASP A 99 -18.41 16.02 -3.76
N THR A 100 -17.25 16.01 -3.08
CA THR A 100 -16.23 14.98 -3.30
C THR A 100 -16.75 13.60 -2.89
N GLN A 101 -17.45 13.48 -1.75
CA GLN A 101 -18.05 12.21 -1.32
C GLN A 101 -19.06 11.70 -2.36
N ARG A 102 -19.87 12.58 -2.95
CA ARG A 102 -20.84 12.25 -3.98
C ARG A 102 -20.18 11.77 -5.27
N ALA A 103 -19.06 12.38 -5.67
CA ALA A 103 -18.31 11.93 -6.85
C ALA A 103 -17.80 10.49 -6.69
N PHE A 104 -17.53 10.03 -5.47
CA PHE A 104 -17.07 8.68 -5.16
C PHE A 104 -18.14 7.78 -4.55
N ALA A 105 -19.44 8.14 -4.62
CA ALA A 105 -20.53 7.47 -3.91
C ALA A 105 -20.55 5.94 -4.10
N ASP A 106 -20.41 5.48 -5.35
CA ASP A 106 -20.45 4.04 -5.70
C ASP A 106 -19.21 3.26 -5.27
N HIS A 107 -18.19 3.97 -4.80
CA HIS A 107 -16.89 3.41 -4.44
C HIS A 107 -16.62 3.41 -2.93
N LEU A 108 -17.61 3.79 -2.12
CA LEU A 108 -17.52 3.91 -0.67
C LEU A 108 -18.56 3.04 0.02
N LEU A 109 -18.18 2.48 1.16
CA LEU A 109 -19.08 1.74 2.04
C LEU A 109 -18.82 2.11 3.50
N LEU A 110 -19.85 1.99 4.38
CA LEU A 110 -19.62 1.70 5.77
C LEU A 110 -19.77 0.19 5.96
N ALA A 111 -18.76 -0.42 6.54
CA ALA A 111 -18.73 -1.83 6.85
C ALA A 111 -18.71 -2.04 8.35
N SER A 112 -19.72 -2.74 8.87
CA SER A 112 -19.86 -3.07 10.30
C SER A 112 -19.64 -4.55 10.51
N THR A 113 -18.79 -4.90 11.46
CA THR A 113 -18.57 -6.28 11.90
C THR A 113 -18.72 -6.39 13.40
N THR A 114 -19.32 -7.48 13.87
CA THR A 114 -19.45 -7.78 15.28
C THR A 114 -18.45 -8.88 15.64
N ARG A 115 -17.58 -8.59 16.61
CA ARG A 115 -16.59 -9.54 17.11
C ARG A 115 -17.24 -10.51 18.13
N GLU A 116 -16.56 -11.60 18.45
CA GLU A 116 -16.98 -12.61 19.43
C GLU A 116 -17.35 -12.04 20.79
N ASN A 117 -16.72 -10.93 21.19
CA ASN A 117 -17.03 -10.21 22.42
C ASN A 117 -18.32 -9.38 22.37
N GLY A 118 -19.11 -9.50 21.29
CA GLY A 118 -20.37 -8.77 21.07
C GLY A 118 -20.20 -7.31 20.67
N LYS A 119 -18.98 -6.77 20.55
CA LYS A 119 -18.75 -5.39 20.13
C LYS A 119 -18.81 -5.26 18.62
N THR A 120 -19.61 -4.31 18.15
CA THR A 120 -19.71 -3.93 16.73
C THR A 120 -18.79 -2.76 16.43
N TYR A 121 -18.02 -2.92 15.37
CA TYR A 121 -17.12 -1.90 14.82
C TYR A 121 -17.59 -1.51 13.42
N THR A 122 -17.74 -0.22 13.20
CA THR A 122 -18.10 0.32 11.89
C THR A 122 -16.94 1.15 11.35
N HIS A 123 -16.47 0.81 10.17
CA HIS A 123 -15.40 1.51 9.48
C HIS A 123 -15.89 2.08 8.15
N LEU A 124 -15.30 3.19 7.72
CA LEU A 124 -15.32 3.55 6.31
C LEU A 124 -14.49 2.51 5.57
N ALA A 125 -15.05 1.98 4.51
CA ALA A 125 -14.42 0.94 3.70
C ALA A 125 -14.34 1.36 2.22
N PHE A 126 -13.19 1.13 1.64
CA PHE A 126 -12.90 1.25 0.23
C PHE A 126 -12.83 -0.18 -0.35
N PRO A 127 -13.85 -0.63 -1.10
CA PRO A 127 -13.92 -2.01 -1.58
C PRO A 127 -12.80 -2.35 -2.54
N MET A 128 -12.06 -3.41 -2.23
CA MET A 128 -10.94 -3.87 -3.06
C MET A 128 -11.41 -4.92 -4.06
N ARG A 129 -11.00 -4.78 -5.31
CA ARG A 129 -11.26 -5.72 -6.41
C ARG A 129 -9.95 -6.09 -7.11
N VAL A 130 -9.92 -7.29 -7.67
CA VAL A 130 -8.89 -7.64 -8.66
C VAL A 130 -9.27 -6.94 -9.97
N PRO A 131 -8.33 -6.30 -10.68
CA PRO A 131 -8.63 -5.63 -11.94
C PRO A 131 -9.42 -6.52 -12.91
N GLY A 132 -10.56 -6.00 -13.42
CA GLY A 132 -11.45 -6.72 -14.31
C GLY A 132 -12.34 -7.78 -13.65
N LYS A 133 -12.42 -7.82 -12.32
CA LYS A 133 -13.37 -8.66 -11.59
C LYS A 133 -14.29 -7.80 -10.75
N GLU A 134 -15.58 -8.12 -10.76
CA GLU A 134 -16.59 -7.41 -9.97
C GLU A 134 -16.58 -7.80 -8.49
N GLU A 135 -16.08 -8.99 -8.18
CA GLU A 135 -16.06 -9.51 -6.82
C GLU A 135 -15.20 -8.65 -5.90
N ILE A 136 -15.75 -8.29 -4.74
CA ILE A 136 -15.00 -7.62 -3.67
C ILE A 136 -14.16 -8.67 -2.94
N VAL A 137 -12.84 -8.56 -3.05
CA VAL A 137 -11.86 -9.49 -2.49
C VAL A 137 -11.22 -8.97 -1.20
N GLY A 138 -11.67 -7.82 -0.71
CA GLY A 138 -11.18 -7.20 0.50
C GLY A 138 -11.77 -5.82 0.72
N LEU A 139 -11.46 -5.23 1.87
CA LEU A 139 -11.82 -3.86 2.22
C LEU A 139 -10.58 -3.16 2.78
N GLU A 140 -10.25 -1.99 2.24
CA GLU A 140 -9.38 -1.05 2.92
C GLU A 140 -10.23 -0.29 3.94
N GLU A 141 -9.91 -0.38 5.23
CA GLU A 141 -10.74 0.11 6.32
C GLU A 141 -10.10 1.28 7.07
N ARG A 142 -10.93 2.23 7.47
CA ARG A 142 -10.56 3.38 8.29
C ARG A 142 -11.59 3.60 9.39
N SER A 143 -11.13 3.66 10.65
CA SER A 143 -11.99 4.14 11.75
C SER A 143 -12.27 5.63 11.61
N ARG A 144 -13.27 6.12 12.37
CA ARG A 144 -13.56 7.56 12.41
C ARG A 144 -12.31 8.34 12.80
N PRO A 145 -11.91 9.36 12.03
CA PRO A 145 -10.80 10.21 12.39
C PRO A 145 -11.10 11.05 13.65
N ASN A 146 -10.09 11.24 14.50
CA ASN A 146 -10.13 12.19 15.59
C ASN A 146 -10.13 13.64 15.05
N LEU A 147 -10.10 14.64 15.94
CA LEU A 147 -10.09 16.07 15.58
C LEU A 147 -8.86 16.45 14.72
N GLU A 148 -7.77 15.73 14.88
CA GLU A 148 -6.55 15.90 14.07
C GLU A 148 -6.63 15.16 12.73
N GLY A 149 -7.76 14.50 12.41
CA GLY A 149 -7.92 13.71 11.18
C GLY A 149 -7.18 12.36 11.20
N LYS A 150 -6.65 11.94 12.35
CA LYS A 150 -5.97 10.64 12.46
C LYS A 150 -6.97 9.55 12.80
N SER A 151 -6.98 8.47 12.04
CA SER A 151 -7.77 7.27 12.32
C SER A 151 -7.00 6.37 13.29
N ALA A 152 -7.67 5.95 14.37
CA ALA A 152 -7.10 5.01 15.35
C ALA A 152 -6.84 3.62 14.73
N TYR A 153 -7.64 3.24 13.74
CA TYR A 153 -7.43 2.04 12.94
C TYR A 153 -7.37 2.41 11.46
N LYS A 154 -6.33 1.93 10.81
CA LYS A 154 -6.14 1.93 9.35
C LYS A 154 -5.56 0.57 8.95
N GLY A 155 -6.17 -0.10 8.00
CA GLY A 155 -5.71 -1.42 7.58
C GLY A 155 -6.60 -2.02 6.51
N LYS A 156 -6.44 -3.31 6.32
CA LYS A 156 -7.30 -4.11 5.45
C LYS A 156 -8.09 -5.10 6.29
N ALA A 157 -9.30 -5.38 5.88
CA ALA A 157 -10.14 -6.40 6.51
C ALA A 157 -9.44 -7.77 6.51
N ALA A 158 -9.68 -8.57 7.55
CA ALA A 158 -9.03 -9.87 7.68
C ALA A 158 -9.32 -10.77 6.47
N GLY A 159 -8.29 -11.41 5.94
CA GLY A 159 -8.37 -12.30 4.78
C GLY A 159 -8.45 -11.60 3.42
N SER A 160 -8.40 -10.25 3.38
CA SER A 160 -8.37 -9.51 2.11
C SER A 160 -7.23 -9.97 1.19
N ASN A 161 -7.52 -10.14 -0.10
CA ASN A 161 -6.50 -10.38 -1.11
C ASN A 161 -5.68 -9.12 -1.36
N SER A 162 -4.70 -8.86 -0.50
CA SER A 162 -3.84 -7.68 -0.59
C SER A 162 -2.78 -7.76 -1.67
N SER A 163 -2.56 -8.94 -2.25
CA SER A 163 -1.53 -9.12 -3.29
C SER A 163 -2.00 -8.68 -4.68
N GLU A 164 -3.30 -8.80 -4.96
CA GLU A 164 -3.87 -8.51 -6.29
C GLU A 164 -4.99 -7.46 -6.21
N GLY A 165 -5.71 -7.42 -5.08
CA GLY A 165 -6.83 -6.51 -4.88
C GLY A 165 -6.37 -5.10 -4.55
N LEU A 166 -7.03 -4.12 -5.14
CA LEU A 166 -6.90 -2.70 -4.84
C LEU A 166 -8.28 -2.03 -4.93
N TRP A 167 -8.41 -0.87 -4.30
CA TRP A 167 -9.60 -0.07 -4.50
C TRP A 167 -9.55 0.55 -5.90
N ILE A 168 -10.65 0.40 -6.66
CA ILE A 168 -10.79 0.92 -8.02
C ILE A 168 -12.04 1.79 -8.04
N ALA A 169 -11.85 3.09 -8.20
CA ALA A 169 -12.91 4.06 -8.40
C ALA A 169 -12.86 4.57 -9.84
N ASN A 170 -13.67 3.98 -10.68
CA ASN A 170 -13.89 4.46 -12.04
C ASN A 170 -14.98 5.54 -12.00
N LEU A 171 -14.59 6.80 -12.15
CA LEU A 171 -15.51 7.93 -12.16
C LEU A 171 -16.12 8.19 -13.55
N SER A 172 -15.61 7.49 -14.58
CA SER A 172 -16.14 7.61 -15.92
C SER A 172 -17.37 6.71 -16.14
N ASP A 173 -18.22 7.08 -17.08
CA ASP A 173 -19.33 6.23 -17.54
C ASP A 173 -18.87 5.10 -18.48
N ARG A 174 -17.54 4.90 -18.64
CA ARG A 174 -16.96 3.94 -19.57
C ARG A 174 -16.50 2.68 -18.84
N PRO A 175 -16.52 1.53 -19.53
CA PRO A 175 -15.80 0.36 -19.04
C PRO A 175 -14.33 0.68 -18.79
N LEU A 176 -13.74 0.02 -17.78
CA LEU A 176 -12.37 0.27 -17.33
C LEU A 176 -11.35 0.30 -18.47
N GLU A 177 -11.48 -0.60 -19.44
CA GLU A 177 -10.57 -0.77 -20.57
C GLU A 177 -10.50 0.45 -21.53
N TYR A 178 -11.46 1.34 -21.45
CA TYR A 178 -11.54 2.55 -22.33
C TYR A 178 -11.17 3.84 -21.62
N VAL A 179 -10.79 3.76 -20.34
CA VAL A 179 -10.36 4.93 -19.57
C VAL A 179 -8.95 5.31 -19.98
N LYS A 180 -8.70 6.61 -20.12
CA LYS A 180 -7.41 7.13 -20.61
C LYS A 180 -6.46 7.49 -19.48
N ASP A 181 -6.97 7.90 -18.33
CA ASP A 181 -6.17 8.45 -17.24
C ASP A 181 -6.42 7.67 -15.94
N VAL A 182 -5.35 7.21 -15.32
CA VAL A 182 -5.34 6.36 -14.13
C VAL A 182 -4.46 6.98 -13.06
N TYR A 183 -5.02 7.29 -11.92
CA TYR A 183 -4.34 7.94 -10.80
C TYR A 183 -4.10 6.96 -9.65
N TRP A 184 -2.84 6.83 -9.21
CA TRP A 184 -2.41 5.87 -8.18
C TRP A 184 -2.13 6.55 -6.86
N PHE A 185 -2.65 5.99 -5.77
CA PHE A 185 -2.50 6.50 -4.41
C PHE A 185 -2.22 5.38 -3.42
N GLU A 186 -1.69 5.75 -2.26
CA GLU A 186 -1.51 4.82 -1.13
C GLU A 186 -2.81 4.60 -0.36
N SER A 187 -3.72 5.57 -0.36
CA SER A 187 -5.00 5.46 0.34
C SER A 187 -6.15 6.11 -0.42
N GLY A 188 -7.36 5.62 -0.17
CA GLY A 188 -8.58 6.22 -0.73
C GLY A 188 -8.80 7.66 -0.26
N TYR A 189 -8.34 8.05 0.94
CA TYR A 189 -8.43 9.43 1.39
C TYR A 189 -7.54 10.37 0.56
N ASP A 190 -6.34 9.95 0.18
CA ASP A 190 -5.44 10.74 -0.65
C ASP A 190 -5.99 10.91 -2.05
N ALA A 191 -6.60 9.87 -2.60
CA ALA A 191 -7.30 9.93 -3.88
C ALA A 191 -8.43 10.97 -3.86
N MET A 192 -9.28 10.96 -2.84
CA MET A 192 -10.37 11.92 -2.67
C MET A 192 -9.84 13.33 -2.41
N ALA A 193 -8.75 13.48 -1.65
CA ALA A 193 -8.13 14.78 -1.40
C ALA A 193 -7.52 15.37 -2.68
N TYR A 194 -6.83 14.55 -3.48
CA TYR A 194 -6.31 14.96 -4.79
C TYR A 194 -7.44 15.44 -5.70
N TYR A 195 -8.53 14.64 -5.83
CA TYR A 195 -9.70 15.03 -6.59
C TYR A 195 -10.24 16.39 -6.12
N GLN A 196 -10.38 16.59 -4.80
CA GLN A 196 -10.90 17.86 -4.25
C GLN A 196 -9.98 19.04 -4.52
N LEU A 197 -8.68 18.87 -4.47
CA LEU A 197 -7.66 19.90 -4.71
C LEU A 197 -7.50 20.25 -6.21
N HIS A 198 -7.87 19.34 -7.09
CA HIS A 198 -7.66 19.55 -8.52
C HIS A 198 -8.56 20.68 -9.07
N PRO A 199 -8.00 21.62 -9.85
CA PRO A 199 -8.76 22.78 -10.32
C PRO A 199 -9.84 22.42 -11.35
N ASN A 200 -9.60 21.41 -12.17
CA ASN A 200 -10.52 20.96 -13.21
C ASN A 200 -11.09 19.58 -12.87
N LYS A 201 -12.36 19.54 -12.43
CA LYS A 201 -13.05 18.29 -12.10
C LYS A 201 -13.46 17.49 -13.34
N ASP A 202 -13.70 18.15 -14.44
CA ASP A 202 -14.21 17.48 -15.66
C ASP A 202 -13.16 16.51 -16.21
N GLU A 203 -11.87 16.84 -16.11
CA GLU A 203 -10.77 15.93 -16.47
C GLU A 203 -10.75 14.69 -15.57
N LEU A 204 -11.03 14.86 -14.28
CA LEU A 204 -11.00 13.78 -13.30
C LEU A 204 -12.27 12.92 -13.29
N ASN A 205 -13.40 13.46 -13.76
CA ASN A 205 -14.65 12.70 -13.86
C ASN A 205 -14.62 11.65 -14.99
N ASP A 206 -13.62 11.69 -15.86
CA ASP A 206 -13.39 10.67 -16.92
C ASP A 206 -12.17 9.78 -16.63
N ALA A 207 -11.79 9.67 -15.37
CA ALA A 207 -10.58 8.98 -14.92
C ALA A 207 -10.88 7.84 -13.92
N VAL A 208 -9.85 7.01 -13.70
CA VAL A 208 -9.85 5.97 -12.67
C VAL A 208 -8.90 6.36 -11.54
N PHE A 209 -9.37 6.22 -10.31
CA PHE A 209 -8.59 6.40 -9.09
C PHE A 209 -8.35 5.05 -8.44
N LEU A 210 -7.11 4.79 -8.06
CA LEU A 210 -6.68 3.53 -7.48
C LEU A 210 -6.05 3.78 -6.11
N SER A 211 -6.41 2.97 -5.11
CA SER A 211 -5.68 2.88 -3.86
C SER A 211 -5.11 1.48 -3.66
N THR A 212 -3.83 1.41 -3.37
CA THR A 212 -3.13 0.16 -3.04
C THR A 212 -3.38 -0.29 -1.60
N GLY A 213 -3.94 0.62 -0.78
CA GLY A 213 -4.20 0.39 0.64
C GLY A 213 -2.90 0.23 1.45
N GLY A 214 -1.88 1.03 1.16
CA GLY A 214 -0.51 0.98 1.68
C GLY A 214 0.48 0.53 0.61
N THR A 215 1.54 -0.16 1.00
CA THR A 215 2.60 -0.61 0.08
C THR A 215 2.04 -1.36 -1.13
N PRO A 216 2.31 -0.87 -2.37
CA PRO A 216 1.88 -1.53 -3.60
C PRO A 216 2.51 -2.90 -3.77
N GLY A 217 1.72 -3.86 -4.27
CA GLY A 217 2.21 -5.16 -4.70
C GLY A 217 2.50 -5.23 -6.20
N GLU A 218 3.49 -6.05 -6.59
CA GLU A 218 3.82 -6.30 -7.98
C GLU A 218 2.59 -6.71 -8.81
N LYS A 219 1.74 -7.58 -8.27
CA LYS A 219 0.53 -8.05 -8.95
C LYS A 219 -0.56 -6.98 -9.08
N GLN A 220 -0.60 -6.00 -8.17
CA GLN A 220 -1.52 -4.87 -8.30
C GLN A 220 -1.12 -4.00 -9.49
N PHE A 221 0.17 -3.69 -9.64
CA PHE A 221 0.67 -2.96 -10.80
C PHE A 221 0.45 -3.74 -12.10
N ALA A 222 0.88 -5.00 -12.15
CA ALA A 222 0.72 -5.85 -13.32
C ALA A 222 -0.75 -5.94 -13.75
N GLY A 223 -1.67 -6.19 -12.82
CA GLY A 223 -3.09 -6.36 -13.13
C GLY A 223 -3.74 -5.14 -13.76
N ILE A 224 -3.30 -3.92 -13.42
CA ILE A 224 -3.77 -2.69 -14.06
C ILE A 224 -3.04 -2.44 -15.38
N LEU A 225 -1.70 -2.61 -15.42
CA LEU A 225 -0.91 -2.43 -16.65
C LEU A 225 -1.37 -3.35 -17.78
N ASP A 226 -1.69 -4.61 -17.44
CA ASP A 226 -2.20 -5.60 -18.42
C ASP A 226 -3.58 -5.21 -18.99
N ARG A 227 -4.41 -4.55 -18.18
CA ARG A 227 -5.75 -4.13 -18.59
C ARG A 227 -5.80 -2.78 -19.29
N LEU A 228 -4.90 -1.89 -18.92
CA LEU A 228 -4.85 -0.50 -19.36
C LEU A 228 -3.48 -0.15 -19.96
N PRO A 229 -3.00 -0.94 -20.95
CA PRO A 229 -1.64 -0.76 -21.48
C PRO A 229 -1.44 0.58 -22.19
N HIS A 230 -2.52 1.26 -22.59
CA HIS A 230 -2.49 2.53 -23.33
C HIS A 230 -2.90 3.74 -22.47
N ALA A 231 -3.23 3.51 -21.20
CA ALA A 231 -3.62 4.60 -20.33
C ALA A 231 -2.41 5.43 -19.88
N ASN A 232 -2.65 6.69 -19.60
CA ASN A 232 -1.73 7.55 -18.89
C ASN A 232 -1.80 7.21 -17.40
N HIS A 233 -0.70 6.78 -16.82
CA HIS A 233 -0.65 6.47 -15.40
C HIS A 233 -0.04 7.63 -14.62
N HIS A 234 -0.79 8.21 -13.70
CA HIS A 234 -0.40 9.32 -12.85
C HIS A 234 -0.07 8.78 -11.45
N LEU A 235 1.18 8.87 -11.05
CA LEU A 235 1.67 8.37 -9.76
C LEU A 235 1.57 9.47 -8.72
N CYS A 236 0.61 9.36 -7.84
CA CYS A 236 0.25 10.36 -6.82
C CYS A 236 0.55 9.83 -5.40
N PHE A 237 1.65 9.09 -5.25
CA PHE A 237 2.10 8.57 -3.96
C PHE A 237 2.56 9.68 -3.01
N ASP A 238 2.78 9.34 -1.75
CA ASP A 238 3.25 10.26 -0.73
C ASP A 238 4.59 10.90 -1.12
N ARG A 239 4.83 12.13 -0.68
CA ARG A 239 6.11 12.81 -0.84
C ARG A 239 7.09 12.35 0.24
N ASP A 240 7.49 11.09 0.17
CA ASP A 240 8.53 10.52 1.01
C ASP A 240 9.32 9.44 0.25
N GLN A 241 10.34 8.88 0.90
CA GLN A 241 11.19 7.85 0.30
C GLN A 241 10.41 6.60 -0.10
N ALA A 242 9.33 6.26 0.62
CA ALA A 242 8.50 5.11 0.29
C ALA A 242 7.70 5.37 -0.99
N GLY A 243 7.08 6.54 -1.12
CA GLY A 243 6.35 6.93 -2.33
C GLY A 243 7.26 6.99 -3.56
N LEU A 244 8.49 7.51 -3.41
CA LEU A 244 9.51 7.48 -4.47
C LEU A 244 9.85 6.04 -4.88
N LEU A 245 10.04 5.14 -3.90
CA LEU A 245 10.27 3.72 -4.17
C LEU A 245 9.12 3.08 -4.94
N TYR A 246 7.88 3.42 -4.60
CA TYR A 246 6.70 2.89 -5.28
C TYR A 246 6.63 3.38 -6.72
N ALA A 247 6.98 4.64 -6.98
CA ALA A 247 7.06 5.19 -8.32
C ALA A 247 8.13 4.47 -9.17
N VAL A 248 9.30 4.21 -8.60
CA VAL A 248 10.37 3.44 -9.26
C VAL A 248 9.93 2.01 -9.54
N ASN A 249 9.25 1.36 -8.59
CA ASN A 249 8.71 0.01 -8.80
C ASN A 249 7.71 -0.05 -9.94
N PHE A 250 6.83 0.93 -10.01
CA PHE A 250 5.88 1.04 -11.10
C PHE A 250 6.60 1.19 -12.45
N ALA A 251 7.61 2.07 -12.53
CA ALA A 251 8.37 2.29 -13.77
C ALA A 251 9.08 1.01 -14.22
N LEU A 252 9.72 0.27 -13.31
CA LEU A 252 10.37 -1.01 -13.61
C LEU A 252 9.35 -2.07 -14.08
N GLN A 253 8.20 -2.14 -13.42
CA GLN A 253 7.13 -3.07 -13.78
C GLN A 253 6.55 -2.78 -15.16
N ARG A 254 6.37 -1.50 -15.50
CA ARG A 254 5.89 -1.05 -16.81
C ARG A 254 6.84 -1.45 -17.95
N GLU A 255 8.15 -1.41 -17.70
CA GLU A 255 9.16 -1.88 -18.64
C GLU A 255 9.31 -3.42 -18.69
N GLY A 256 8.46 -4.15 -17.95
CA GLY A 256 8.50 -5.61 -17.90
C GLY A 256 9.75 -6.17 -17.22
N ARG A 257 10.49 -5.35 -16.48
CA ARG A 257 11.71 -5.79 -15.79
C ARG A 257 11.39 -6.63 -14.56
N LYS A 258 12.17 -7.68 -14.37
CA LYS A 258 12.19 -8.45 -13.12
C LYS A 258 13.23 -7.82 -12.19
N PHE A 259 12.81 -7.42 -11.01
CA PHE A 259 13.68 -6.71 -10.07
C PHE A 259 13.39 -7.07 -8.61
N SER A 260 14.33 -6.76 -7.75
CA SER A 260 14.10 -6.61 -6.32
C SER A 260 14.78 -5.33 -5.85
N ASN A 261 14.14 -4.59 -4.97
CA ASN A 261 14.69 -3.37 -4.43
C ASN A 261 14.38 -3.21 -2.95
N TYR A 262 15.15 -2.37 -2.30
CA TYR A 262 14.93 -1.97 -0.92
C TYR A 262 15.65 -0.65 -0.61
N LEU A 263 15.16 0.07 0.38
CA LEU A 263 15.87 1.20 0.96
C LEU A 263 16.80 0.71 2.07
N THR A 264 18.00 1.24 2.09
CA THR A 264 18.95 1.01 3.20
C THR A 264 18.68 1.99 4.34
N ASP A 265 19.18 1.69 5.54
CA ASP A 265 19.10 2.60 6.70
C ASP A 265 19.80 3.96 6.45
N LYS A 266 20.66 4.03 5.44
CA LYS A 266 21.37 5.26 5.01
C LYS A 266 20.63 6.02 3.90
N GLY A 267 19.37 5.67 3.59
CA GLY A 267 18.61 6.34 2.56
C GLY A 267 19.02 5.99 1.11
N ASN A 268 19.81 4.95 0.87
CA ASN A 268 20.15 4.53 -0.48
C ASN A 268 19.11 3.55 -1.01
N LEU A 269 18.64 3.77 -2.22
CA LEU A 269 17.85 2.81 -2.98
C LEU A 269 18.78 1.78 -3.61
N VAL A 270 18.61 0.52 -3.24
CA VAL A 270 19.32 -0.61 -3.86
C VAL A 270 18.38 -1.33 -4.80
N ILE A 271 18.71 -1.32 -6.09
CA ILE A 271 17.96 -2.03 -7.12
C ILE A 271 18.83 -3.18 -7.63
N ARG A 272 18.23 -4.36 -7.72
CA ARG A 272 18.80 -5.53 -8.40
C ARG A 272 17.94 -5.83 -9.61
N ASP A 273 18.48 -5.63 -10.77
CA ASP A 273 17.85 -6.10 -12.01
C ASP A 273 18.06 -7.61 -12.12
N LEU A 274 16.97 -8.36 -12.21
CA LEU A 274 16.97 -9.81 -12.32
C LEU A 274 16.76 -10.25 -13.77
N THR A 275 16.55 -9.31 -14.69
CA THR A 275 16.27 -9.58 -16.10
C THR A 275 17.56 -9.93 -16.83
N ASP A 276 18.64 -9.17 -16.60
CA ASP A 276 19.91 -9.25 -17.33
C ASP A 276 21.12 -9.71 -16.47
N GLY A 277 20.90 -10.57 -15.49
CA GLY A 277 22.01 -11.24 -14.82
C GLY A 277 22.52 -10.56 -13.53
N TYR A 278 21.65 -9.99 -12.74
CA TYR A 278 21.94 -9.52 -11.36
C TYR A 278 22.75 -8.21 -11.25
N GLU A 279 22.58 -7.28 -12.14
CA GLU A 279 23.17 -5.96 -11.94
C GLU A 279 22.60 -5.33 -10.68
N ARG A 280 23.49 -4.91 -9.77
CA ARG A 280 23.12 -4.22 -8.54
C ARG A 280 23.53 -2.77 -8.64
N LYS A 281 22.54 -1.85 -8.56
CA LYS A 281 22.77 -0.40 -8.46
C LYS A 281 22.41 0.06 -7.05
N SER A 282 23.22 0.91 -6.46
CA SER A 282 22.96 1.59 -5.18
C SER A 282 22.93 3.08 -5.47
N ILE A 283 21.79 3.70 -5.27
CA ILE A 283 21.48 5.08 -5.66
C ILE A 283 21.18 5.86 -4.39
N PRO A 284 21.93 6.93 -4.05
CA PRO A 284 21.55 7.84 -2.98
C PRO A 284 20.21 8.49 -3.33
N THR A 285 19.27 8.56 -2.39
CA THR A 285 17.96 9.16 -2.64
C THR A 285 17.81 10.56 -2.07
N GLU A 286 18.79 11.04 -1.30
CA GLU A 286 18.75 12.36 -0.64
C GLU A 286 18.78 13.53 -1.64
N ASP A 287 19.46 13.35 -2.80
CA ASP A 287 19.69 14.39 -3.79
C ASP A 287 19.19 14.03 -5.20
N MET A 288 18.49 12.91 -5.37
CA MET A 288 18.05 12.45 -6.69
C MET A 288 16.53 12.45 -6.79
N ASP A 289 16.04 13.15 -7.79
CA ASP A 289 14.63 13.09 -8.15
C ASP A 289 14.29 11.78 -8.92
N PHE A 290 13.01 11.55 -9.13
CA PHE A 290 12.51 10.37 -9.83
C PHE A 290 13.09 10.22 -11.26
N LYS A 291 13.28 11.32 -11.97
CA LYS A 291 13.82 11.35 -13.33
C LYS A 291 15.26 10.87 -13.37
N GLU A 292 16.07 11.38 -12.46
CA GLU A 292 17.48 11.00 -12.34
C GLU A 292 17.66 9.54 -11.97
N ILE A 293 16.79 9.03 -11.09
CA ILE A 293 16.76 7.60 -10.75
C ILE A 293 16.39 6.77 -11.99
N CYS A 294 15.32 7.11 -12.71
CA CYS A 294 14.93 6.41 -13.93
C CYS A 294 16.06 6.40 -14.96
N LYS A 295 16.70 7.55 -15.20
CA LYS A 295 17.87 7.65 -16.10
C LYS A 295 19.02 6.74 -15.64
N THR A 296 19.33 6.72 -14.35
CA THR A 296 20.41 5.90 -13.78
C THR A 296 20.17 4.41 -13.97
N ILE A 297 18.91 3.97 -13.94
CA ILE A 297 18.53 2.56 -14.13
C ILE A 297 18.22 2.24 -15.60
N GLY A 298 18.39 3.20 -16.51
CA GLY A 298 18.16 3.02 -17.94
C GLY A 298 16.69 2.83 -18.29
N ILE A 299 15.80 3.54 -17.62
CA ILE A 299 14.39 3.65 -17.97
C ILE A 299 14.19 5.01 -18.64
N ASP A 300 13.61 5.00 -19.84
CA ASP A 300 13.18 6.23 -20.48
C ASP A 300 12.10 6.89 -19.65
N GLU A 301 12.27 8.19 -19.42
CA GLU A 301 11.38 8.95 -18.55
C GLU A 301 9.93 8.85 -19.07
N PRO A 302 9.02 8.31 -18.27
CA PRO A 302 7.62 8.36 -18.60
C PRO A 302 7.18 9.82 -18.44
N GLN A 303 6.90 10.50 -19.55
CA GLN A 303 6.44 11.88 -19.51
C GLN A 303 5.22 12.02 -18.58
N ASN A 304 5.30 12.94 -17.61
CA ASN A 304 4.20 13.39 -16.74
C ASN A 304 3.60 12.39 -15.76
N LEU A 305 4.33 11.38 -15.31
CA LEU A 305 3.74 10.37 -14.42
C LEU A 305 3.73 10.73 -12.94
N LEU A 306 4.70 11.49 -12.44
CA LEU A 306 4.80 11.75 -11.00
C LEU A 306 4.11 13.06 -10.62
N HIS A 307 3.10 12.95 -9.76
CA HIS A 307 2.41 14.05 -9.12
C HIS A 307 2.75 14.03 -7.64
N LEU A 308 3.29 15.11 -7.12
CA LEU A 308 3.64 15.21 -5.70
C LEU A 308 2.78 16.27 -5.02
N PRO A 309 2.39 16.06 -3.75
CA PRO A 309 1.88 17.15 -2.93
C PRO A 309 2.84 18.34 -2.94
N LYS A 310 2.36 19.55 -2.70
CA LYS A 310 3.20 20.75 -2.62
C LYS A 310 4.26 20.59 -1.54
N ASP A 311 5.35 21.32 -1.68
CA ASP A 311 6.44 21.33 -0.71
C ASP A 311 5.94 21.61 0.70
N GLY A 312 6.44 20.83 1.65
CA GLY A 312 6.06 20.88 3.05
C GLY A 312 4.84 20.01 3.41
N TYR A 313 4.23 19.30 2.46
CA TYR A 313 3.17 18.34 2.75
C TYR A 313 3.63 16.92 2.41
N LYS A 314 3.30 15.99 3.28
CA LYS A 314 3.66 14.58 3.08
C LYS A 314 2.74 13.91 2.06
N ASP A 315 1.44 14.07 2.22
CA ASP A 315 0.41 13.44 1.41
C ASP A 315 -0.66 14.46 0.95
N TRP A 316 -1.56 14.02 0.09
CA TRP A 316 -2.60 14.88 -0.48
C TRP A 316 -3.63 15.31 0.56
N ASN A 317 -3.91 14.47 1.55
CA ASN A 317 -4.85 14.83 2.61
C ASN A 317 -4.24 15.86 3.58
N ASP A 318 -2.95 15.77 3.86
CA ASP A 318 -2.24 16.80 4.62
C ASP A 318 -2.20 18.13 3.86
N GLN A 319 -2.01 18.12 2.54
CA GLN A 319 -2.12 19.33 1.72
C GLN A 319 -3.52 19.92 1.77
N LEU A 320 -4.57 19.11 1.65
CA LEU A 320 -5.95 19.56 1.75
C LEU A 320 -6.26 20.22 3.09
N LEU A 321 -5.70 19.67 4.17
CA LEU A 321 -5.89 20.17 5.54
C LEU A 321 -4.96 21.32 5.90
N GLY A 322 -4.01 21.68 5.03
CA GLY A 322 -2.99 22.69 5.32
C GLY A 322 -1.97 22.26 6.39
N ARG A 323 -1.80 20.96 6.63
CA ARG A 323 -0.90 20.40 7.66
C ARG A 323 0.50 20.23 7.12
N ARG A 324 1.35 21.19 7.39
CA ARG A 324 2.76 21.13 6.99
C ARG A 324 3.56 20.27 7.97
N ASN A 325 4.39 19.38 7.43
CA ASN A 325 5.45 18.72 8.20
C ASN A 325 6.61 19.70 8.35
N ILE A 326 6.78 20.26 9.53
CA ILE A 326 7.86 21.24 9.84
C ILE A 326 9.23 20.53 9.94
N GLU A 327 9.27 19.20 10.02
CA GLU A 327 10.50 18.43 10.27
C GLU A 327 11.24 17.91 9.04
N THR A 328 10.73 18.10 7.83
CA THR A 328 11.45 17.67 6.62
C THR A 328 12.12 18.85 5.92
N GLY A 329 13.21 19.30 6.51
CA GLY A 329 14.21 20.15 5.82
C GLY A 329 15.03 19.36 4.79
N HIS A 330 14.51 18.25 4.27
CA HIS A 330 15.08 17.52 3.15
C HIS A 330 14.08 17.57 2.00
N THR A 331 14.38 18.44 1.07
CA THR A 331 13.74 18.52 -0.25
C THR A 331 14.10 17.25 -1.00
N ILE A 332 13.09 16.49 -1.44
CA ILE A 332 13.26 15.41 -2.41
C ILE A 332 13.19 16.01 -3.80
#